data_3f4ebffec251d90658eb48ed294cdde5
#
_entry.id   3f4ebffec251d90658eb48ed294cdde5
#
_cell.length_a   1.000
_cell.length_b   1.000
_cell.length_c   1.000
_cell.angle_alpha   90.00
_cell.angle_beta   90.00
_cell.angle_gamma   90.00
#
_symmetry.space_group_name_H-M   'P 1'
#
loop_
_entity.id
_entity.type
_entity.pdbx_description
1 polymer ?
#
loop_
_entity_poly.entity_id
_entity_poly.type
_entity_poly.pdbx_seq_one_letter_code
_entity_poly.pdbx_strand_id
1 'polypeptide(L)'
;AREKKAIIYYDPNFRSSHKNEAMKLAPTIIENLEYADIVRGSLEDFLYMYNMQDIDKIYKDKIKFYCPRFICTAGAEKVALRTNLVNKDYPIEPLQAVSTIGAGDNFNAGLIYGLLKYDVRYRDLNNLNEEIWDKIIQCGKDFAAEVCRSFSNSVSVEFAQKYKWYYK
;
A
#
# COMPACT_ATOMS: atom_id res chain seq x y z
N ALA A 1 0.97 -2.01 -19.97
CA ALA A 1 1.54 -2.67 -18.78
C ALA A 1 1.32 -4.19 -18.84
N ARG A 2 0.07 -4.67 -19.00
CA ARG A 2 -0.25 -6.13 -19.01
C ARG A 2 0.53 -6.93 -20.07
N GLU A 3 0.63 -6.43 -21.30
CA GLU A 3 1.39 -7.10 -22.38
C GLU A 3 2.86 -7.31 -22.02
N LYS A 4 3.44 -6.38 -21.26
CA LYS A 4 4.83 -6.43 -20.78
C LYS A 4 4.98 -7.13 -19.42
N LYS A 5 3.90 -7.67 -18.86
CA LYS A 5 3.88 -8.32 -17.53
C LYS A 5 4.50 -7.44 -16.44
N ALA A 6 4.26 -6.12 -16.51
CA ALA A 6 4.62 -5.19 -15.46
C ALA A 6 3.59 -5.29 -14.32
N ILE A 7 4.04 -5.20 -13.08
CA ILE A 7 3.16 -5.13 -11.90
C ILE A 7 2.41 -3.79 -11.92
N ILE A 8 1.09 -3.85 -11.84
CA ILE A 8 0.22 -2.68 -11.73
C ILE A 8 -0.14 -2.51 -10.26
N TYR A 9 0.41 -1.47 -9.67
CA TYR A 9 0.15 -1.06 -8.28
C TYR A 9 -0.86 0.09 -8.29
N TYR A 10 -1.98 -0.06 -7.61
CA TYR A 10 -3.05 0.93 -7.56
C TYR A 10 -3.29 1.42 -6.13
N ASP A 11 -3.21 2.73 -5.94
CA ASP A 11 -3.62 3.43 -4.73
C ASP A 11 -4.71 4.44 -5.12
N PRO A 12 -5.98 4.27 -4.71
CA PRO A 12 -7.06 5.19 -5.06
C PRO A 12 -6.87 6.60 -4.49
N ASN A 13 -6.15 6.74 -3.37
CA ASN A 13 -5.88 8.02 -2.72
C ASN A 13 -7.16 8.89 -2.61
N PHE A 14 -8.23 8.29 -2.11
CA PHE A 14 -9.58 8.87 -2.11
C PHE A 14 -9.79 9.81 -0.94
N ARG A 15 -9.77 11.10 -1.20
CA ARG A 15 -9.84 12.16 -0.20
C ARG A 15 -11.28 12.47 0.23
N SER A 16 -11.45 13.04 1.43
CA SER A 16 -12.74 13.51 1.96
C SER A 16 -13.46 14.46 0.99
N SER A 17 -12.72 15.27 0.23
CA SER A 17 -13.26 16.18 -0.79
C SER A 17 -14.04 15.46 -1.91
N HIS A 18 -13.74 14.18 -2.16
CA HIS A 18 -14.42 13.37 -3.18
C HIS A 18 -15.58 12.53 -2.65
N LYS A 19 -15.86 12.59 -1.34
CA LYS A 19 -16.89 11.76 -0.70
C LYS A 19 -18.25 11.85 -1.40
N ASN A 20 -18.66 13.04 -1.80
CA ASN A 20 -19.94 13.26 -2.48
C ASN A 20 -19.95 12.78 -3.94
N GLU A 21 -18.79 12.47 -4.49
CA GLU A 21 -18.62 11.97 -5.86
C GLU A 21 -18.37 10.45 -5.90
N ALA A 22 -18.37 9.77 -4.75
CA ALA A 22 -18.02 8.35 -4.67
C ALA A 22 -18.84 7.48 -5.63
N MET A 23 -20.16 7.71 -5.72
CA MET A 23 -21.01 6.98 -6.65
C MET A 23 -20.67 7.27 -8.13
N LYS A 24 -20.33 8.49 -8.46
CA LYS A 24 -19.94 8.90 -9.81
C LYS A 24 -18.60 8.29 -10.22
N LEU A 25 -17.67 8.20 -9.27
CA LEU A 25 -16.33 7.67 -9.49
C LEU A 25 -16.25 6.14 -9.41
N ALA A 26 -17.31 5.48 -8.88
CA ALA A 26 -17.32 4.04 -8.67
C ALA A 26 -16.98 3.23 -9.94
N PRO A 27 -17.51 3.52 -11.15
CA PRO A 27 -17.16 2.76 -12.35
C PRO A 27 -15.66 2.82 -12.67
N THR A 28 -15.05 4.00 -12.58
CA THR A 28 -13.60 4.19 -12.81
C THR A 28 -12.76 3.48 -11.76
N ILE A 29 -13.19 3.51 -10.49
CA ILE A 29 -12.52 2.81 -9.41
C ILE A 29 -12.54 1.30 -9.67
N ILE A 30 -13.69 0.76 -10.06
CA ILE A 30 -13.84 -0.68 -10.38
C ILE A 30 -12.93 -1.04 -11.55
N GLU A 31 -12.94 -0.27 -12.62
CA GLU A 31 -12.08 -0.50 -13.78
C GLU A 31 -10.60 -0.53 -13.36
N ASN A 32 -10.14 0.40 -12.53
CA ASN A 32 -8.77 0.41 -12.02
C ASN A 32 -8.47 -0.82 -11.15
N LEU A 33 -9.43 -1.27 -10.32
CA LEU A 33 -9.29 -2.49 -9.51
C LEU A 33 -9.12 -3.73 -10.38
N GLU A 34 -9.83 -3.83 -11.51
CA GLU A 34 -9.72 -4.95 -12.47
C GLU A 34 -8.34 -5.02 -13.13
N TYR A 35 -7.67 -3.89 -13.30
CA TYR A 35 -6.32 -3.84 -13.86
C TYR A 35 -5.22 -4.01 -12.81
N ALA A 36 -5.52 -3.78 -11.54
CA ALA A 36 -4.52 -3.81 -10.47
C ALA A 36 -4.03 -5.23 -10.15
N ASP A 37 -2.74 -5.35 -9.92
CA ASP A 37 -2.12 -6.56 -9.38
C ASP A 37 -1.94 -6.48 -7.86
N ILE A 38 -1.77 -5.26 -7.34
CA ILE A 38 -1.73 -4.94 -5.92
C ILE A 38 -2.56 -3.69 -5.70
N VAL A 39 -3.49 -3.73 -4.76
CA VAL A 39 -4.26 -2.56 -4.30
C VAL A 39 -3.77 -2.15 -2.93
N ARG A 40 -3.47 -0.87 -2.77
CA ARG A 40 -3.18 -0.27 -1.48
C ARG A 40 -4.14 0.89 -1.23
N GLY A 41 -4.53 1.11 0.01
CA GLY A 41 -5.26 2.29 0.43
C GLY A 41 -5.18 2.47 1.94
N SER A 42 -5.58 3.64 2.44
CA SER A 42 -5.79 3.86 3.85
C SER A 42 -7.20 3.44 4.25
N LEU A 43 -7.40 3.13 5.53
CA LEU A 43 -8.73 2.86 6.06
C LEU A 43 -9.68 4.07 5.86
N GLU A 44 -9.13 5.27 5.87
CA GLU A 44 -9.85 6.51 5.61
C GLU A 44 -10.34 6.60 4.16
N ASP A 45 -9.53 6.17 3.17
CA ASP A 45 -9.96 6.11 1.77
C ASP A 45 -11.21 5.24 1.62
N PHE A 46 -11.21 4.05 2.25
CA PHE A 46 -12.33 3.10 2.15
C PHE A 46 -13.55 3.56 2.95
N LEU A 47 -13.34 4.31 4.02
CA LEU A 47 -14.43 4.98 4.73
C LEU A 47 -15.14 5.98 3.80
N TYR A 48 -14.40 6.80 3.08
CA TYR A 48 -14.99 7.78 2.16
C TYR A 48 -15.59 7.14 0.91
N MET A 49 -14.95 6.10 0.37
CA MET A 49 -15.41 5.40 -0.83
C MET A 49 -16.65 4.55 -0.58
N TYR A 50 -16.67 3.80 0.52
CA TYR A 50 -17.64 2.73 0.75
C TYR A 50 -18.39 2.82 2.06
N ASN A 51 -18.10 3.82 2.90
CA ASN A 51 -18.59 3.94 4.27
C ASN A 51 -18.30 2.68 5.11
N MET A 52 -17.10 2.13 4.97
CA MET A 52 -16.66 0.90 5.64
C MET A 52 -15.36 1.15 6.41
N GLN A 53 -15.25 0.54 7.59
CA GLN A 53 -14.06 0.61 8.47
C GLN A 53 -13.51 -0.77 8.85
N ASP A 54 -14.19 -1.83 8.48
CA ASP A 54 -13.74 -3.21 8.70
C ASP A 54 -12.89 -3.65 7.49
N ILE A 55 -11.59 -3.83 7.72
CA ILE A 55 -10.61 -4.16 6.67
C ILE A 55 -10.93 -5.50 6.00
N ASP A 56 -11.39 -6.49 6.79
CA ASP A 56 -11.70 -7.81 6.25
C ASP A 56 -12.96 -7.78 5.39
N LYS A 57 -13.96 -6.98 5.78
CA LYS A 57 -15.15 -6.74 4.94
C LYS A 57 -14.78 -5.94 3.69
N ILE A 58 -13.96 -4.90 3.79
CA ILE A 58 -13.48 -4.13 2.63
C ILE A 58 -12.81 -5.08 1.64
N TYR A 59 -11.88 -5.90 2.12
CA TYR A 59 -11.21 -6.88 1.27
C TYR A 59 -12.20 -7.84 0.62
N LYS A 60 -13.03 -8.50 1.42
CA LYS A 60 -13.96 -9.54 0.95
C LYS A 60 -15.00 -9.02 -0.03
N ASP A 61 -15.60 -7.85 0.29
CA ASP A 61 -16.81 -7.39 -0.39
C ASP A 61 -16.51 -6.39 -1.52
N LYS A 62 -15.31 -5.75 -1.53
CA LYS A 62 -14.98 -4.67 -2.45
C LYS A 62 -13.74 -4.92 -3.31
N ILE A 63 -12.75 -5.65 -2.81
CA ILE A 63 -11.44 -5.73 -3.45
C ILE A 63 -11.16 -7.13 -4.02
N LYS A 64 -11.36 -8.18 -3.23
CA LYS A 64 -10.89 -9.55 -3.52
C LYS A 64 -11.34 -10.09 -4.88
N PHE A 65 -12.53 -9.74 -5.32
CA PHE A 65 -13.08 -10.19 -6.61
C PHE A 65 -12.23 -9.67 -7.79
N TYR A 66 -11.75 -8.44 -7.69
CA TYR A 66 -10.98 -7.76 -8.73
C TYR A 66 -9.48 -7.98 -8.56
N CYS A 67 -8.97 -7.80 -7.36
CA CYS A 67 -7.55 -7.92 -7.02
C CYS A 67 -7.37 -8.73 -5.72
N PRO A 68 -6.69 -9.89 -5.78
CA PRO A 68 -6.52 -10.73 -4.60
C PRO A 68 -5.40 -10.27 -3.64
N ARG A 69 -4.74 -9.14 -3.90
CA ARG A 69 -3.65 -8.61 -3.07
C ARG A 69 -3.99 -7.20 -2.62
N PHE A 70 -4.24 -7.08 -1.33
CA PHE A 70 -4.71 -5.87 -0.70
C PHE A 70 -3.84 -5.49 0.49
N ILE A 71 -3.44 -4.23 0.54
CA ILE A 71 -2.68 -3.64 1.64
C ILE A 71 -3.48 -2.45 2.15
N CYS A 72 -3.85 -2.47 3.44
CA CYS A 72 -4.58 -1.38 4.06
C CYS A 72 -3.79 -0.79 5.23
N THR A 73 -3.55 0.51 5.22
CA THR A 73 -2.94 1.22 6.35
C THR A 73 -4.03 1.79 7.26
N ALA A 74 -3.95 1.52 8.57
CA ALA A 74 -4.85 2.04 9.60
C ALA A 74 -4.09 3.02 10.51
N GLY A 75 -3.65 4.15 9.93
CA GLY A 75 -2.95 5.20 10.66
C GLY A 75 -1.72 4.70 11.40
N ALA A 76 -1.65 5.01 12.71
CA ALA A 76 -0.57 4.60 13.61
C ALA A 76 -0.81 3.22 14.25
N GLU A 77 -1.87 2.51 13.90
CA GLU A 77 -2.19 1.23 14.53
C GLU A 77 -1.50 0.07 13.84
N LYS A 78 -1.76 -0.08 12.55
CA LYS A 78 -1.28 -1.25 11.80
C LYS A 78 -1.29 -1.06 10.29
N VAL A 79 -0.58 -1.94 9.63
CA VAL A 79 -0.75 -2.28 8.22
C VAL A 79 -1.37 -3.67 8.12
N ALA A 80 -2.44 -3.82 7.37
CA ALA A 80 -3.07 -5.10 7.12
C ALA A 80 -2.74 -5.56 5.69
N LEU A 81 -2.26 -6.79 5.55
CA LEU A 81 -2.07 -7.49 4.29
C LEU A 81 -3.12 -8.58 4.15
N ARG A 82 -3.80 -8.60 3.03
CA ARG A 82 -4.77 -9.62 2.65
C ARG A 82 -4.48 -10.14 1.25
N THR A 83 -4.18 -11.41 1.15
CA THR A 83 -3.98 -12.12 -0.12
C THR A 83 -4.74 -13.45 -0.09
N ASN A 84 -4.61 -14.25 -1.16
CA ASN A 84 -5.13 -15.61 -1.15
C ASN A 84 -4.32 -16.56 -0.24
N LEU A 85 -3.04 -16.25 0.03
CA LEU A 85 -2.12 -17.09 0.79
C LEU A 85 -1.78 -16.53 2.17
N VAL A 86 -1.79 -15.20 2.32
CA VAL A 86 -1.35 -14.50 3.53
C VAL A 86 -2.45 -13.57 4.01
N ASN A 87 -2.76 -13.68 5.31
CA ASN A 87 -3.67 -12.80 6.02
C ASN A 87 -2.99 -12.37 7.32
N LYS A 88 -2.41 -11.16 7.34
CA LYS A 88 -1.53 -10.74 8.42
C LYS A 88 -1.68 -9.25 8.72
N ASP A 89 -1.64 -8.92 9.99
CA ASP A 89 -1.58 -7.56 10.51
C ASP A 89 -0.17 -7.28 11.03
N TYR A 90 0.36 -6.14 10.65
CA TYR A 90 1.68 -5.64 11.06
C TYR A 90 1.47 -4.42 11.96
N PRO A 91 1.72 -4.53 13.26
CA PRO A 91 1.61 -3.37 14.16
C PRO A 91 2.62 -2.29 13.76
N ILE A 92 2.25 -1.04 14.00
CA ILE A 92 3.15 0.10 13.83
C ILE A 92 3.82 0.36 15.18
N GLU A 93 5.15 0.45 15.16
CA GLU A 93 5.90 0.85 16.34
C GLU A 93 5.55 2.29 16.74
N PRO A 94 5.30 2.55 18.02
CA PRO A 94 5.01 3.90 18.48
C PRO A 94 6.12 4.88 18.07
N LEU A 95 5.72 5.95 17.41
CA LEU A 95 6.62 7.00 16.96
C LEU A 95 6.07 8.36 17.38
N GLN A 96 6.92 9.19 17.98
CA GLN A 96 6.59 10.59 18.18
C GLN A 96 6.73 11.33 16.84
N ALA A 97 5.64 11.38 16.08
CA ALA A 97 5.63 12.00 14.77
C ALA A 97 5.73 13.53 14.88
N VAL A 98 6.59 14.13 14.08
CA VAL A 98 6.69 15.58 13.86
C VAL A 98 5.63 16.00 12.84
N SER A 99 5.44 15.21 11.79
CA SER A 99 4.43 15.40 10.75
C SER A 99 4.04 14.05 10.18
N THR A 100 2.78 13.88 9.77
CA THR A 100 2.32 12.68 9.06
C THR A 100 2.10 12.94 7.56
N ILE A 101 2.38 14.16 7.11
CA ILE A 101 2.22 14.54 5.70
C ILE A 101 3.23 13.76 4.85
N GLY A 102 2.76 13.13 3.79
CA GLY A 102 3.59 12.30 2.91
C GLY A 102 3.89 10.89 3.41
N ALA A 103 3.44 10.50 4.62
CA ALA A 103 3.66 9.15 5.14
C ALA A 103 3.09 8.07 4.22
N GLY A 104 1.88 8.27 3.67
CA GLY A 104 1.26 7.35 2.71
C GLY A 104 2.05 7.21 1.42
N ASP A 105 2.50 8.33 0.86
CA ASP A 105 3.27 8.35 -0.39
C ASP A 105 4.63 7.66 -0.21
N ASN A 106 5.29 7.91 0.92
CA ASN A 106 6.56 7.25 1.23
C ASN A 106 6.37 5.77 1.62
N PHE A 107 5.26 5.40 2.24
CA PHE A 107 4.90 3.99 2.40
C PHE A 107 4.79 3.29 1.04
N ASN A 108 4.13 3.90 0.06
CA ASN A 108 4.05 3.38 -1.30
C ASN A 108 5.44 3.26 -1.95
N ALA A 109 6.27 4.29 -1.81
CA ALA A 109 7.65 4.26 -2.30
C ALA A 109 8.45 3.11 -1.68
N GLY A 110 8.31 2.88 -0.37
CA GLY A 110 8.94 1.77 0.34
C GLY A 110 8.46 0.40 -0.13
N LEU A 111 7.16 0.23 -0.40
CA LEU A 111 6.61 -1.01 -0.98
C LEU A 111 7.17 -1.28 -2.37
N ILE A 112 7.20 -0.26 -3.24
CA ILE A 112 7.75 -0.38 -4.59
C ILE A 112 9.25 -0.72 -4.51
N TYR A 113 10.00 -0.05 -3.63
CA TYR A 113 11.40 -0.37 -3.36
C TYR A 113 11.55 -1.84 -2.93
N GLY A 114 10.72 -2.31 -2.00
CA GLY A 114 10.73 -3.70 -1.54
C GLY A 114 10.48 -4.70 -2.66
N LEU A 115 9.47 -4.47 -3.51
CA LEU A 115 9.20 -5.31 -4.69
C LEU A 115 10.42 -5.40 -5.61
N LEU A 116 11.09 -4.28 -5.87
CA LEU A 116 12.28 -4.23 -6.70
C LEU A 116 13.48 -4.90 -6.02
N LYS A 117 13.73 -4.61 -4.76
CA LYS A 117 14.87 -5.13 -3.99
C LYS A 117 14.85 -6.65 -3.88
N TYR A 118 13.67 -7.24 -3.71
CA TYR A 118 13.50 -8.70 -3.60
C TYR A 118 13.18 -9.35 -4.93
N ASP A 119 13.38 -8.64 -6.05
CA ASP A 119 13.19 -9.09 -7.43
C ASP A 119 11.83 -9.74 -7.69
N VAL A 120 10.77 -9.21 -7.06
CA VAL A 120 9.41 -9.71 -7.25
C VAL A 120 8.93 -9.33 -8.64
N ARG A 121 8.62 -10.33 -9.45
CA ARG A 121 8.09 -10.16 -10.79
C ARG A 121 6.59 -10.47 -10.83
N TYR A 122 5.91 -10.02 -11.86
CA TYR A 122 4.49 -10.29 -12.08
C TYR A 122 4.13 -11.79 -11.89
N ARG A 123 4.97 -12.69 -12.40
CA ARG A 123 4.77 -14.16 -12.32
C ARG A 123 4.82 -14.70 -10.88
N ASP A 124 5.47 -14.00 -9.96
CA ASP A 124 5.71 -14.45 -8.59
C ASP A 124 4.56 -14.08 -7.66
N LEU A 125 3.74 -13.09 -8.05
CA LEU A 125 2.71 -12.50 -7.20
C LEU A 125 1.68 -13.50 -6.67
N ASN A 126 1.35 -14.55 -7.43
CA ASN A 126 0.36 -15.53 -7.01
C ASN A 126 0.89 -16.50 -5.94
N ASN A 127 2.21 -16.65 -5.85
CA ASN A 127 2.88 -17.60 -4.94
C ASN A 127 3.81 -16.90 -3.94
N LEU A 128 3.69 -15.57 -3.80
CA LEU A 128 4.54 -14.81 -2.90
C LEU A 128 4.23 -15.21 -1.46
N ASN A 129 5.24 -15.74 -0.77
CA ASN A 129 5.11 -16.23 0.59
C ASN A 129 5.11 -15.09 1.63
N GLU A 130 4.76 -15.44 2.87
CA GLU A 130 4.68 -14.49 3.97
C GLU A 130 6.01 -13.81 4.25
N GLU A 131 7.13 -14.54 4.21
CA GLU A 131 8.46 -14.00 4.50
C GLU A 131 8.85 -12.83 3.56
N ILE A 132 8.54 -12.96 2.27
CA ILE A 132 8.82 -11.90 1.30
C ILE A 132 7.86 -10.72 1.50
N TRP A 133 6.58 -10.99 1.78
CA TRP A 133 5.64 -9.93 2.13
C TRP A 133 6.06 -9.17 3.39
N ASP A 134 6.54 -9.86 4.43
CA ASP A 134 7.06 -9.23 5.65
C ASP A 134 8.17 -8.21 5.34
N LYS A 135 9.11 -8.61 4.47
CA LYS A 135 10.21 -7.74 4.05
C LYS A 135 9.72 -6.54 3.23
N ILE A 136 8.76 -6.73 2.34
CA ILE A 136 8.18 -5.65 1.53
C ILE A 136 7.42 -4.67 2.41
N ILE A 137 6.54 -5.17 3.30
CA ILE A 137 5.77 -4.33 4.22
C ILE A 137 6.71 -3.57 5.16
N GLN A 138 7.78 -4.20 5.62
CA GLN A 138 8.78 -3.53 6.47
C GLN A 138 9.45 -2.37 5.74
N CYS A 139 9.81 -2.51 4.46
CA CYS A 139 10.30 -1.38 3.67
C CYS A 139 9.29 -0.22 3.63
N GLY A 140 8.01 -0.50 3.44
CA GLY A 140 6.96 0.52 3.48
C GLY A 140 6.89 1.23 4.83
N LYS A 141 6.90 0.46 5.93
CA LYS A 141 6.89 0.99 7.30
C LYS A 141 8.11 1.88 7.58
N ASP A 142 9.30 1.45 7.18
CA ASP A 142 10.54 2.18 7.41
C ASP A 142 10.55 3.54 6.69
N PHE A 143 10.11 3.57 5.42
CA PHE A 143 10.02 4.81 4.65
C PHE A 143 8.99 5.78 5.23
N ALA A 144 7.82 5.28 5.61
CA ALA A 144 6.79 6.10 6.26
C ALA A 144 7.27 6.64 7.62
N ALA A 145 7.91 5.81 8.44
CA ALA A 145 8.43 6.22 9.74
C ALA A 145 9.53 7.28 9.63
N GLU A 146 10.40 7.17 8.61
CA GLU A 146 11.45 8.16 8.37
C GLU A 146 10.86 9.54 8.09
N VAL A 147 9.88 9.61 7.18
CA VAL A 147 9.23 10.87 6.82
C VAL A 147 8.49 11.50 8.02
N CYS A 148 7.88 10.68 8.87
CA CYS A 148 7.18 11.18 10.06
C CYS A 148 8.10 11.85 11.10
N ARG A 149 9.43 11.72 11.00
CA ARG A 149 10.41 12.32 11.92
C ARG A 149 10.77 13.78 11.60
N SER A 150 10.29 14.32 10.50
CA SER A 150 10.60 15.68 10.05
C SER A 150 9.39 16.35 9.40
N PHE A 151 9.53 17.63 9.07
CA PHE A 151 8.57 18.34 8.23
C PHE A 151 8.81 18.12 6.72
N SER A 152 9.85 17.38 6.35
CA SER A 152 10.10 17.03 4.96
C SER A 152 9.10 15.97 4.49
N ASN A 153 8.61 16.10 3.26
CA ASN A 153 7.72 15.13 2.63
C ASN A 153 8.50 14.00 1.93
N SER A 154 9.81 13.92 2.12
CA SER A 154 10.71 12.93 1.54
C SER A 154 11.63 12.35 2.59
N VAL A 155 12.14 11.15 2.33
CA VAL A 155 13.16 10.51 3.15
C VAL A 155 14.47 11.34 3.15
N SER A 156 15.21 11.29 4.25
CA SER A 156 16.51 11.96 4.35
C SER A 156 17.56 11.34 3.42
N VAL A 157 18.59 12.10 3.08
CA VAL A 157 19.70 11.61 2.26
C VAL A 157 20.43 10.46 2.96
N GLU A 158 20.61 10.57 4.27
CA GLU A 158 21.24 9.55 5.12
C GLU A 158 20.44 8.25 5.11
N PHE A 159 19.10 8.35 5.20
CA PHE A 159 18.21 7.19 5.07
C PHE A 159 18.32 6.58 3.68
N ALA A 160 18.22 7.38 2.62
CA ALA A 160 18.32 6.92 1.24
C ALA A 160 19.64 6.20 0.96
N GLN A 161 20.75 6.64 1.58
CA GLN A 161 22.04 5.97 1.44
C GLN A 161 22.06 4.55 2.02
N LYS A 162 21.33 4.29 3.11
CA LYS A 162 21.20 2.94 3.72
C LYS A 162 20.41 2.00 2.81
N TYR A 163 19.51 2.55 2.00
CA TYR A 163 18.64 1.83 1.05
C TYR A 163 19.19 1.84 -0.38
N LYS A 164 20.46 2.27 -0.57
CA LYS A 164 21.10 2.16 -1.88
C LYS A 164 21.08 0.72 -2.36
N TRP A 165 20.47 0.52 -3.49
CA TRP A 165 20.41 -0.76 -4.17
C TRP A 165 20.88 -0.57 -5.61
N TYR A 166 21.82 -1.41 -6.01
CA TYR A 166 22.32 -1.39 -7.37
C TYR A 166 21.69 -2.56 -8.13
N TYR A 167 21.04 -2.27 -9.23
CA TYR A 167 20.67 -3.30 -10.20
C TYR A 167 21.95 -4.06 -10.59
N LYS A 168 21.95 -5.37 -10.37
CA LYS A 168 22.95 -6.27 -10.95
C LYS A 168 22.49 -6.72 -12.32
#